data_3f43fad090792467173be7cea06009d7
#
_entry.id   3f43fad090792467173be7cea06009d7
#
_cell.length_a   1.000
_cell.length_b   1.000
_cell.length_c   1.000
_cell.angle_alpha   90.00
_cell.angle_beta   90.00
_cell.angle_gamma   90.00
#
_symmetry.space_group_name_H-M   'P 1'
#
loop_
_entity.id
_entity.type
_entity.pdbx_description
1 polymer ?
#
loop_
_entity_poly.entity_id
_entity_poly.type
_entity_poly.pdbx_seq_one_letter_code
_entity_poly.pdbx_strand_id
1 'polypeptide(L)'
;MKKILIPLAGAALVLTGCSAPSTQADETFVHKGSGITEGHEDKGCVPAATREINWGTGMGDEYYAYPANQRVFDFRGVDGSDRGPFEVVSKDGQTLTIPGTLSFLLNTDCETLQNFHDRVGNRYKAYMEDNQTGAGWTQVLNLYMAPALDASLDRLAKQYTWNQLRSDPAIKDTINTEVNRTVEQLIDQQLEGEEKFFTGFSALITQPIAPETLVASVRSQEEAIAAAKATQAKAEADAAAAEASATAQVSQKEAELKVAQIEAQILAAEIRSYGGAEAWAKAKAVDKGINPWQPSYGNSLVNP
;
A
#
# COMPACT_ATOMS: atom_id res chain seq x y z
N MET A 1 36.66 -86.17 -9.23
CA MET A 1 37.64 -85.12 -9.02
C MET A 1 36.92 -83.78 -9.22
N LYS A 2 36.45 -83.10 -8.13
CA LYS A 2 35.75 -81.80 -8.21
C LYS A 2 36.79 -80.70 -7.99
N LYS A 3 37.05 -79.88 -9.00
CA LYS A 3 37.90 -78.72 -8.90
C LYS A 3 37.08 -77.57 -8.26
N ILE A 4 37.53 -77.15 -7.05
CA ILE A 4 37.01 -75.99 -6.35
C ILE A 4 37.70 -74.72 -6.91
N LEU A 5 36.99 -73.88 -7.59
CA LEU A 5 37.39 -72.50 -7.98
C LEU A 5 37.11 -71.56 -6.80
N ILE A 6 38.17 -71.04 -6.19
CA ILE A 6 38.08 -69.96 -5.19
C ILE A 6 38.03 -68.64 -5.97
N PRO A 7 36.96 -67.78 -5.83
CA PRO A 7 36.97 -66.45 -6.39
C PRO A 7 37.85 -65.55 -5.52
N LEU A 8 38.89 -64.99 -6.10
CA LEU A 8 39.72 -63.93 -5.52
C LEU A 8 38.88 -62.65 -5.51
N ALA A 9 38.27 -62.32 -4.35
CA ALA A 9 37.60 -61.03 -4.14
C ALA A 9 38.66 -59.94 -4.06
N GLY A 10 38.85 -59.21 -5.15
CA GLY A 10 39.66 -58.00 -5.18
C GLY A 10 39.01 -56.93 -4.35
N ALA A 11 39.59 -56.66 -3.18
CA ALA A 11 39.20 -55.45 -2.41
C ALA A 11 39.66 -54.19 -3.19
N ALA A 12 38.77 -53.56 -3.89
CA ALA A 12 39.01 -52.24 -4.40
C ALA A 12 39.04 -51.26 -3.21
N LEU A 13 40.27 -50.93 -2.79
CA LEU A 13 40.49 -49.79 -1.91
C LEU A 13 40.05 -48.55 -2.65
N VAL A 14 38.86 -48.08 -2.34
CA VAL A 14 38.40 -46.74 -2.73
C VAL A 14 39.24 -45.76 -1.93
N LEU A 15 40.33 -45.28 -2.52
CA LEU A 15 41.06 -44.12 -2.05
C LEU A 15 40.13 -42.92 -2.26
N THR A 16 39.26 -42.64 -1.27
CA THR A 16 38.60 -41.36 -1.16
C THR A 16 39.68 -40.33 -0.88
N GLY A 17 40.20 -39.72 -1.95
CA GLY A 17 41.15 -38.64 -1.84
C GLY A 17 40.48 -37.51 -1.06
N CYS A 18 41.20 -37.05 -0.02
CA CYS A 18 40.83 -35.80 0.67
C CYS A 18 41.01 -34.64 -0.32
N SER A 19 39.99 -34.34 -1.07
CA SER A 19 39.93 -33.11 -1.88
C SER A 19 39.18 -32.05 -1.07
N ALA A 20 39.76 -30.87 -0.96
CA ALA A 20 39.02 -29.72 -0.46
C ALA A 20 37.77 -29.53 -1.32
N PRO A 21 36.61 -29.22 -0.72
CA PRO A 21 35.41 -28.97 -1.49
C PRO A 21 35.64 -27.74 -2.38
N SER A 22 35.22 -27.82 -3.63
CA SER A 22 35.16 -26.63 -4.50
C SER A 22 33.97 -25.80 -4.09
N THR A 23 34.17 -24.48 -3.89
CA THR A 23 33.08 -23.54 -3.62
C THR A 23 32.37 -23.17 -4.92
N GLN A 24 31.05 -23.04 -4.85
CA GLN A 24 30.27 -22.44 -5.91
C GLN A 24 30.36 -20.88 -5.86
N ALA A 25 29.83 -20.21 -6.86
CA ALA A 25 29.90 -18.75 -6.93
C ALA A 25 29.07 -18.04 -5.83
N ASP A 26 28.12 -18.75 -5.24
CA ASP A 26 27.16 -18.25 -4.26
C ASP A 26 27.41 -18.77 -2.84
N GLU A 27 28.54 -19.48 -2.62
CA GLU A 27 28.90 -20.03 -1.31
C GLU A 27 30.38 -19.79 -0.96
N THR A 28 30.64 -19.64 0.33
CA THR A 28 31.97 -19.56 0.92
C THR A 28 32.05 -20.56 2.08
N PHE A 29 33.24 -21.09 2.37
CA PHE A 29 33.40 -22.07 3.46
C PHE A 29 34.23 -21.50 4.60
N VAL A 30 33.81 -21.79 5.83
CA VAL A 30 34.65 -21.74 7.01
C VAL A 30 35.31 -23.10 7.15
N HIS A 31 36.65 -23.14 7.29
CA HIS A 31 37.46 -24.33 7.44
C HIS A 31 37.90 -24.46 8.89
N LYS A 32 37.48 -25.54 9.54
CA LYS A 32 37.88 -25.89 10.91
C LYS A 32 38.77 -27.12 10.89
N GLY A 33 39.81 -27.13 11.70
CA GLY A 33 40.69 -28.29 11.88
C GLY A 33 40.02 -29.47 12.59
N SER A 34 40.57 -30.70 12.39
CA SER A 34 40.04 -31.88 13.05
C SER A 34 40.26 -31.82 14.55
N GLY A 35 39.22 -32.05 15.35
CA GLY A 35 39.30 -32.03 16.82
C GLY A 35 40.11 -33.19 17.46
N ILE A 36 40.77 -34.07 16.67
CA ILE A 36 41.49 -35.24 17.20
C ILE A 36 42.89 -34.86 17.68
N THR A 37 43.55 -33.93 17.04
CA THR A 37 44.95 -33.56 17.34
C THR A 37 45.14 -32.09 17.65
N GLU A 38 44.34 -31.20 17.12
CA GLU A 38 44.56 -29.75 17.15
C GLU A 38 43.38 -28.93 17.72
N GLY A 39 42.33 -29.59 18.25
CA GLY A 39 41.10 -28.89 18.61
C GLY A 39 40.39 -28.33 17.37
N HIS A 40 39.25 -27.71 17.51
CA HIS A 40 38.53 -27.06 16.39
C HIS A 40 39.23 -25.73 16.04
N GLU A 41 40.52 -25.75 15.66
CA GLU A 41 41.22 -24.54 15.28
C GLU A 41 40.74 -24.00 13.93
N ASP A 42 40.72 -22.66 13.84
CA ASP A 42 40.42 -21.97 12.59
C ASP A 42 41.56 -22.14 11.59
N LYS A 43 41.28 -22.76 10.48
CA LYS A 43 42.24 -22.95 9.38
C LYS A 43 42.07 -21.95 8.25
N GLY A 44 41.08 -21.04 8.37
CA GLY A 44 40.80 -20.01 7.40
C GLY A 44 39.45 -20.18 6.70
N CYS A 45 39.28 -19.55 5.57
CA CYS A 45 38.09 -19.63 4.76
C CYS A 45 38.44 -19.94 3.31
N VAL A 46 37.52 -20.59 2.63
CA VAL A 46 37.61 -20.79 1.18
C VAL A 46 36.64 -19.78 0.52
N PRO A 47 37.16 -18.78 -0.19
CA PRO A 47 36.31 -17.79 -0.84
C PRO A 47 35.38 -18.40 -1.89
N ALA A 48 34.30 -17.68 -2.21
CA ALA A 48 33.36 -18.08 -3.26
C ALA A 48 34.07 -18.27 -4.62
N ALA A 49 33.55 -19.18 -5.42
CA ALA A 49 34.09 -19.55 -6.74
C ALA A 49 35.53 -20.02 -6.77
N THR A 50 36.07 -20.52 -5.64
CA THR A 50 37.44 -21.04 -5.56
C THR A 50 37.47 -22.53 -5.90
N ARG A 51 38.40 -22.91 -6.79
CA ARG A 51 38.77 -24.30 -7.04
C ARG A 51 40.15 -24.54 -6.44
N GLU A 52 40.24 -24.68 -5.16
CA GLU A 52 41.47 -25.08 -4.53
C GLU A 52 41.52 -26.60 -4.38
N ILE A 53 42.48 -27.22 -5.09
CA ILE A 53 42.90 -28.61 -4.80
C ILE A 53 44.02 -28.46 -3.76
N ASN A 54 43.64 -28.42 -2.50
CA ASN A 54 44.64 -28.34 -1.43
C ASN A 54 45.08 -29.77 -1.03
N TRP A 55 46.32 -30.12 -1.35
CA TRP A 55 46.91 -31.43 -1.03
C TRP A 55 47.29 -31.57 0.46
N GLY A 56 46.72 -30.79 1.34
CA GLY A 56 47.10 -30.74 2.75
C GLY A 56 45.92 -30.64 3.73
N THR A 57 44.72 -31.07 3.34
CA THR A 57 43.59 -31.14 4.28
C THR A 57 43.86 -32.29 5.27
N GLY A 58 43.84 -31.98 6.57
CA GLY A 58 43.98 -32.98 7.64
C GLY A 58 42.83 -33.98 7.59
N MET A 59 43.10 -35.22 7.99
CA MET A 59 42.04 -36.20 8.16
C MET A 59 41.08 -35.72 9.26
N GLY A 60 39.81 -35.42 8.88
CA GLY A 60 38.77 -34.96 9.80
C GLY A 60 38.54 -33.46 9.81
N ASP A 61 39.12 -32.70 8.88
CA ASP A 61 38.80 -31.29 8.71
C ASP A 61 37.34 -31.12 8.30
N GLU A 62 36.69 -30.10 8.85
CA GLU A 62 35.27 -29.78 8.62
C GLU A 62 35.13 -28.48 7.84
N TYR A 63 34.20 -28.48 6.92
CA TYR A 63 33.88 -27.31 6.08
C TYR A 63 32.41 -26.94 6.25
N TYR A 64 32.18 -25.70 6.62
CA TYR A 64 30.84 -25.16 6.84
C TYR A 64 30.50 -24.12 5.76
N ALA A 65 29.53 -24.44 4.92
CA ALA A 65 29.13 -23.59 3.81
C ALA A 65 28.25 -22.43 4.30
N TYR A 66 28.53 -21.23 3.80
CA TYR A 66 27.76 -20.03 4.05
C TYR A 66 27.41 -19.33 2.74
N PRO A 67 26.25 -18.64 2.66
CA PRO A 67 25.86 -17.92 1.46
C PRO A 67 26.76 -16.70 1.23
N ALA A 68 27.34 -16.61 0.03
CA ALA A 68 28.15 -15.49 -0.42
C ALA A 68 27.36 -14.50 -1.30
N ASN A 69 26.12 -14.83 -1.62
CA ASN A 69 25.21 -13.97 -2.40
C ASN A 69 24.21 -13.27 -1.51
N GLN A 70 23.48 -12.28 -2.11
CA GLN A 70 22.39 -11.60 -1.45
C GLN A 70 21.29 -12.58 -1.05
N ARG A 71 20.85 -12.46 0.19
CA ARG A 71 19.75 -13.22 0.76
C ARG A 71 18.55 -12.31 1.04
N VAL A 72 17.38 -12.92 1.12
CA VAL A 72 16.13 -12.21 1.37
C VAL A 72 15.46 -12.85 2.58
N PHE A 73 15.09 -12.03 3.55
CA PHE A 73 14.17 -12.38 4.62
C PHE A 73 12.77 -11.96 4.21
N ASP A 74 11.92 -12.94 3.95
CA ASP A 74 10.57 -12.73 3.43
C ASP A 74 9.53 -12.77 4.56
N PHE A 75 8.85 -11.64 4.79
CA PHE A 75 7.79 -11.51 5.78
C PHE A 75 6.45 -11.10 5.14
N ARG A 76 6.18 -11.56 3.93
CA ARG A 76 4.91 -11.28 3.23
C ARG A 76 3.75 -12.15 3.70
N GLY A 77 4.03 -13.28 4.36
CA GLY A 77 3.01 -14.20 4.85
C GLY A 77 2.33 -15.02 3.76
N VAL A 78 3.04 -15.25 2.65
CA VAL A 78 2.63 -16.17 1.58
C VAL A 78 3.36 -17.50 1.73
N ASP A 79 2.91 -18.53 1.01
CA ASP A 79 3.59 -19.82 1.01
C ASP A 79 5.07 -19.67 0.62
N GLY A 80 5.96 -20.21 1.46
CA GLY A 80 7.40 -20.09 1.30
C GLY A 80 8.05 -18.86 1.93
N SER A 81 7.27 -17.98 2.58
CA SER A 81 7.83 -16.89 3.38
C SER A 81 8.51 -17.38 4.65
N ASP A 82 9.58 -16.70 5.10
CA ASP A 82 10.30 -17.02 6.34
C ASP A 82 9.44 -16.78 7.59
N ARG A 83 8.49 -15.85 7.50
CA ARG A 83 7.49 -15.57 8.55
C ARG A 83 6.25 -14.85 8.01
N GLY A 84 5.24 -14.70 8.89
CA GLY A 84 4.11 -13.79 8.65
C GLY A 84 4.50 -12.32 8.68
N PRO A 85 3.65 -11.44 8.12
CA PRO A 85 3.87 -10.00 8.11
C PRO A 85 3.88 -9.42 9.53
N PHE A 86 4.47 -8.22 9.69
CA PHE A 86 4.51 -7.53 10.98
C PHE A 86 3.20 -6.80 11.27
N GLU A 87 2.75 -6.88 12.52
CA GLU A 87 1.62 -6.10 13.01
C GLU A 87 2.14 -4.85 13.73
N VAL A 88 1.66 -3.68 13.33
CA VAL A 88 2.06 -2.39 13.90
C VAL A 88 0.84 -1.54 14.23
N VAL A 89 1.02 -0.56 15.12
CA VAL A 89 -0.04 0.39 15.47
C VAL A 89 0.30 1.76 14.91
N SER A 90 -0.60 2.31 14.09
CA SER A 90 -0.45 3.65 13.53
C SER A 90 -0.67 4.76 14.55
N LYS A 91 -0.34 6.01 14.21
CA LYS A 91 -0.52 7.19 15.05
C LYS A 91 -1.97 7.38 15.54
N ASP A 92 -2.93 7.02 14.73
CA ASP A 92 -4.37 7.06 15.01
C ASP A 92 -4.90 5.79 15.68
N GLY A 93 -4.00 4.94 16.21
CA GLY A 93 -4.36 3.76 17.01
C GLY A 93 -4.91 2.59 16.19
N GLN A 94 -4.72 2.58 14.88
CA GLN A 94 -5.18 1.49 14.02
C GLN A 94 -4.11 0.41 13.90
N THR A 95 -4.49 -0.85 14.11
CA THR A 95 -3.60 -1.99 13.86
C THR A 95 -3.53 -2.26 12.37
N LEU A 96 -2.31 -2.30 11.85
CA LEU A 96 -2.02 -2.56 10.44
C LEU A 96 -1.07 -3.73 10.31
N THR A 97 -1.23 -4.49 9.25
CA THR A 97 -0.34 -5.58 8.88
C THR A 97 0.60 -5.10 7.77
N ILE A 98 1.91 -5.16 8.01
CA ILE A 98 2.94 -4.69 7.07
C ILE A 98 3.68 -5.89 6.49
N PRO A 99 3.37 -6.29 5.25
CA PRO A 99 4.16 -7.28 4.51
C PRO A 99 5.35 -6.64 3.81
N GLY A 100 6.40 -7.44 3.57
CA GLY A 100 7.58 -6.95 2.88
C GLY A 100 8.69 -7.97 2.80
N THR A 101 9.86 -7.51 2.34
CA THR A 101 11.09 -8.28 2.27
C THR A 101 12.27 -7.42 2.74
N LEU A 102 13.25 -8.05 3.35
CA LEU A 102 14.53 -7.43 3.70
C LEU A 102 15.64 -8.20 3.00
N SER A 103 16.32 -7.57 2.06
CA SER A 103 17.53 -8.12 1.43
C SER A 103 18.75 -7.73 2.24
N PHE A 104 19.73 -8.62 2.30
CA PHE A 104 20.99 -8.41 3.01
C PHE A 104 22.09 -9.31 2.46
N LEU A 105 23.32 -9.05 2.87
CA LEU A 105 24.50 -9.85 2.58
C LEU A 105 25.11 -10.32 3.91
N LEU A 106 25.52 -11.59 3.97
CA LEU A 106 26.42 -12.04 5.02
C LEU A 106 27.82 -11.50 4.71
N ASN A 107 28.50 -10.97 5.73
CA ASN A 107 29.89 -10.54 5.57
C ASN A 107 30.80 -11.77 5.40
N THR A 108 31.43 -11.89 4.26
CA THR A 108 32.31 -13.01 3.88
C THR A 108 33.77 -12.73 4.11
N ASP A 109 34.13 -11.61 4.79
CA ASP A 109 35.47 -11.44 5.33
C ASP A 109 35.81 -12.62 6.28
N CYS A 110 36.97 -13.21 6.12
CA CYS A 110 37.25 -14.49 6.76
C CYS A 110 37.20 -14.42 8.29
N GLU A 111 37.78 -13.39 8.88
CA GLU A 111 37.75 -13.22 10.34
C GLU A 111 36.30 -13.02 10.85
N THR A 112 35.57 -12.18 10.20
CA THR A 112 34.16 -11.92 10.51
C THR A 112 33.30 -13.17 10.33
N LEU A 113 33.54 -13.92 9.26
CA LEU A 113 32.80 -15.16 8.97
C LEU A 113 33.07 -16.25 9.97
N GLN A 114 34.34 -16.42 10.42
CA GLN A 114 34.72 -17.34 11.47
C GLN A 114 34.05 -16.99 12.79
N ASN A 115 34.09 -15.73 13.17
CA ASN A 115 33.39 -15.22 14.36
C ASN A 115 31.87 -15.43 14.27
N PHE A 116 31.25 -15.20 13.10
CA PHE A 116 29.84 -15.54 12.87
C PHE A 116 29.60 -17.05 13.06
N HIS A 117 30.48 -17.92 12.50
CA HIS A 117 30.35 -19.35 12.65
C HIS A 117 30.37 -19.76 14.12
N ASP A 118 31.34 -19.29 14.89
CA ASP A 118 31.55 -19.72 16.28
C ASP A 118 30.43 -19.20 17.21
N ARG A 119 29.98 -17.95 17.03
CA ARG A 119 29.00 -17.33 17.90
C ARG A 119 27.54 -17.65 17.53
N VAL A 120 27.25 -17.82 16.24
CA VAL A 120 25.90 -17.93 15.71
C VAL A 120 25.72 -19.20 14.87
N GLY A 121 26.58 -19.38 13.87
CA GLY A 121 26.44 -20.41 12.86
C GLY A 121 26.40 -21.84 13.44
N ASN A 122 27.36 -22.16 14.29
CA ASN A 122 27.46 -23.48 14.92
C ASN A 122 26.33 -23.71 15.94
N ARG A 123 25.98 -22.67 16.73
CA ARG A 123 24.93 -22.74 17.77
C ARG A 123 23.58 -23.10 17.20
N TYR A 124 23.22 -22.50 16.06
CA TYR A 124 21.89 -22.64 15.44
C TYR A 124 21.91 -23.56 14.21
N LYS A 125 23.08 -24.12 13.84
CA LYS A 125 23.29 -24.84 12.59
C LYS A 125 22.88 -24.02 11.37
N ALA A 126 23.30 -22.75 11.37
CA ALA A 126 22.91 -21.77 10.35
C ALA A 126 23.87 -21.78 9.15
N TYR A 127 24.46 -22.90 8.83
CA TYR A 127 25.22 -23.14 7.61
C TYR A 127 24.36 -23.83 6.55
N MET A 128 24.81 -23.79 5.32
CA MET A 128 24.13 -24.45 4.19
C MET A 128 24.37 -25.95 4.20
N GLU A 129 23.32 -26.69 3.91
CA GLU A 129 23.36 -28.11 3.61
C GLU A 129 22.85 -28.33 2.19
N ASP A 130 23.53 -29.09 1.37
CA ASP A 130 23.17 -29.34 -0.04
C ASP A 130 22.87 -28.06 -0.84
N ASN A 131 23.68 -27.03 -0.65
CA ASN A 131 23.56 -25.70 -1.27
C ASN A 131 22.26 -24.94 -0.91
N GLN A 132 21.60 -25.33 0.16
CA GLN A 132 20.38 -24.69 0.64
C GLN A 132 20.54 -24.23 2.09
N THR A 133 19.95 -23.08 2.40
CA THR A 133 19.84 -22.62 3.78
C THR A 133 18.75 -23.41 4.49
N GLY A 134 19.11 -24.06 5.61
CA GLY A 134 18.21 -24.89 6.40
C GLY A 134 17.40 -24.12 7.44
N ALA A 135 16.68 -24.88 8.28
CA ALA A 135 15.86 -24.35 9.37
C ALA A 135 16.66 -23.49 10.37
N GLY A 136 17.94 -23.82 10.59
CA GLY A 136 18.83 -23.06 11.48
C GLY A 136 19.07 -21.63 10.95
N TRP A 137 19.18 -21.47 9.65
CA TRP A 137 19.29 -20.15 9.01
C TRP A 137 18.02 -19.31 9.23
N THR A 138 16.85 -19.87 8.95
CA THR A 138 15.56 -19.22 9.20
C THR A 138 15.39 -18.86 10.69
N GLN A 139 15.87 -19.71 11.60
CA GLN A 139 15.86 -19.41 13.03
C GLN A 139 16.73 -18.19 13.36
N VAL A 140 17.93 -18.08 12.80
CA VAL A 140 18.82 -16.92 12.98
C VAL A 140 18.16 -15.65 12.46
N LEU A 141 17.56 -15.70 11.27
CA LEU A 141 16.85 -14.55 10.72
C LEU A 141 15.68 -14.09 11.62
N ASN A 142 14.90 -15.02 12.13
CA ASN A 142 13.80 -14.70 13.04
C ASN A 142 14.28 -14.21 14.41
N LEU A 143 15.48 -14.58 14.86
CA LEU A 143 16.02 -14.16 16.14
C LEU A 143 16.64 -12.75 16.08
N TYR A 144 17.33 -12.41 15.00
CA TYR A 144 18.07 -11.15 14.90
C TYR A 144 17.41 -10.13 14.00
N MET A 145 16.86 -10.53 12.86
CA MET A 145 16.25 -9.58 11.91
C MET A 145 14.81 -9.21 12.25
N ALA A 146 14.03 -10.19 12.70
CA ALA A 146 12.63 -9.92 13.00
C ALA A 146 12.41 -8.88 14.12
N PRO A 147 13.10 -8.93 15.27
CA PRO A 147 12.92 -7.91 16.31
C PRO A 147 13.40 -6.52 15.88
N ALA A 148 14.47 -6.44 15.08
CA ALA A 148 14.97 -5.18 14.55
C ALA A 148 13.98 -4.53 13.57
N LEU A 149 13.38 -5.34 12.69
CA LEU A 149 12.32 -4.90 11.78
C LEU A 149 11.06 -4.48 12.55
N ASP A 150 10.61 -5.29 13.50
CA ASP A 150 9.44 -5.00 14.33
C ASP A 150 9.59 -3.66 15.05
N ALA A 151 10.69 -3.47 15.75
CA ALA A 151 10.98 -2.22 16.46
C ALA A 151 11.08 -1.01 15.52
N SER A 152 11.65 -1.19 14.32
CA SER A 152 11.78 -0.12 13.33
C SER A 152 10.43 0.25 12.73
N LEU A 153 9.64 -0.74 12.32
CA LEU A 153 8.33 -0.55 11.72
C LEU A 153 7.32 0.04 12.72
N ASP A 154 7.29 -0.45 13.96
CA ASP A 154 6.41 0.07 15.00
C ASP A 154 6.74 1.53 15.35
N ARG A 155 8.03 1.87 15.45
CA ARG A 155 8.46 3.26 15.68
C ARG A 155 8.01 4.21 14.57
N LEU A 156 8.13 3.77 13.32
CA LEU A 156 7.75 4.58 12.16
C LEU A 156 6.24 4.65 12.00
N ALA A 157 5.52 3.54 12.18
CA ALA A 157 4.07 3.52 12.07
C ALA A 157 3.39 4.49 13.03
N LYS A 158 3.92 4.65 14.24
CA LYS A 158 3.42 5.61 15.25
C LYS A 158 3.54 7.09 14.86
N GLN A 159 4.31 7.41 13.82
CA GLN A 159 4.47 8.79 13.35
C GLN A 159 3.39 9.19 12.35
N TYR A 160 2.77 8.24 11.66
CA TYR A 160 1.83 8.46 10.56
C TYR A 160 0.47 7.85 10.84
N THR A 161 -0.59 8.46 10.30
CA THR A 161 -1.93 7.86 10.31
C THR A 161 -1.99 6.67 9.34
N TRP A 162 -2.93 5.77 9.53
CA TRP A 162 -3.09 4.61 8.67
C TRP A 162 -3.32 5.00 7.20
N ASN A 163 -4.07 6.08 6.96
CA ASN A 163 -4.33 6.57 5.61
C ASN A 163 -3.05 7.10 4.93
N GLN A 164 -2.20 7.81 5.69
CA GLN A 164 -0.90 8.26 5.20
C GLN A 164 0.02 7.09 4.87
N LEU A 165 0.08 6.08 5.74
CA LEU A 165 0.88 4.87 5.53
C LEU A 165 0.45 4.09 4.28
N ARG A 166 -0.84 4.14 3.95
CA ARG A 166 -1.41 3.39 2.83
C ARG A 166 -1.31 4.13 1.50
N SER A 167 -1.57 5.44 1.49
CA SER A 167 -1.85 6.18 0.25
C SER A 167 -0.73 7.15 -0.17
N ASP A 168 0.20 7.50 0.74
CA ASP A 168 1.24 8.49 0.45
C ASP A 168 2.55 7.80 0.01
N PRO A 169 2.94 7.91 -1.28
CA PRO A 169 4.16 7.29 -1.77
C PRO A 169 5.43 7.90 -1.15
N ALA A 170 5.44 9.19 -0.79
CA ALA A 170 6.59 9.83 -0.18
C ALA A 170 6.86 9.29 1.23
N ILE A 171 5.80 8.95 1.97
CA ILE A 171 5.90 8.31 3.29
C ILE A 171 6.43 6.89 3.14
N LYS A 172 5.99 6.14 2.12
CA LYS A 172 6.50 4.81 1.82
C LYS A 172 8.01 4.82 1.57
N ASP A 173 8.50 5.76 0.77
CA ASP A 173 9.93 5.91 0.49
C ASP A 173 10.71 6.30 1.75
N THR A 174 10.14 7.16 2.57
CA THR A 174 10.71 7.54 3.88
C THR A 174 10.81 6.32 4.80
N ILE A 175 9.76 5.50 4.89
CA ILE A 175 9.76 4.28 5.69
C ILE A 175 10.85 3.31 5.22
N ASN A 176 10.94 3.03 3.91
CA ASN A 176 11.98 2.16 3.37
C ASN A 176 13.38 2.67 3.73
N THR A 177 13.63 3.97 3.59
CA THR A 177 14.93 4.58 3.91
C THR A 177 15.27 4.49 5.39
N GLU A 178 14.32 4.84 6.27
CA GLU A 178 14.52 4.81 7.72
C GLU A 178 14.60 3.38 8.27
N VAL A 179 13.83 2.44 7.72
CA VAL A 179 13.94 1.02 8.08
C VAL A 179 15.33 0.51 7.75
N ASN A 180 15.85 0.77 6.55
CA ASN A 180 17.20 0.35 6.16
C ASN A 180 18.26 0.85 7.13
N ARG A 181 18.20 2.13 7.48
CA ARG A 181 19.15 2.74 8.41
C ARG A 181 19.06 2.18 9.83
N THR A 182 17.84 1.94 10.30
CA THR A 182 17.59 1.57 11.70
C THR A 182 17.80 0.07 11.93
N VAL A 183 17.42 -0.76 10.96
CA VAL A 183 17.56 -2.23 11.04
C VAL A 183 19.03 -2.61 11.17
N GLU A 184 19.92 -2.05 10.35
CA GLU A 184 21.36 -2.28 10.46
C GLU A 184 21.87 -1.99 11.86
N GLN A 185 21.55 -0.82 12.41
CA GLN A 185 21.98 -0.40 13.75
C GLN A 185 21.46 -1.32 14.86
N LEU A 186 20.19 -1.77 14.76
CA LEU A 186 19.61 -2.63 15.79
C LEU A 186 20.16 -4.05 15.72
N ILE A 187 20.47 -4.58 14.55
CA ILE A 187 21.08 -5.89 14.38
C ILE A 187 22.51 -5.88 14.95
N ASP A 188 23.30 -4.85 14.63
CA ASP A 188 24.65 -4.70 15.17
C ASP A 188 24.62 -4.62 16.71
N GLN A 189 23.67 -3.91 17.31
CA GLN A 189 23.49 -3.86 18.76
C GLN A 189 23.11 -5.21 19.38
N GLN A 190 22.27 -6.00 18.73
CA GLN A 190 21.85 -7.31 19.24
C GLN A 190 22.96 -8.37 19.18
N LEU A 191 23.87 -8.25 18.24
CA LEU A 191 24.97 -9.17 18.05
C LEU A 191 26.18 -8.87 18.95
N GLU A 192 26.09 -7.84 19.79
CA GLU A 192 27.05 -7.45 20.83
C GLU A 192 28.52 -7.40 20.33
N GLY A 193 28.74 -7.00 19.08
CA GLY A 193 30.05 -7.01 18.48
C GLY A 193 30.42 -5.72 17.77
N GLU A 194 31.72 -5.45 17.73
CA GLU A 194 32.30 -4.46 16.84
C GLU A 194 32.22 -4.91 15.36
N GLU A 195 31.91 -6.19 15.14
CA GLU A 195 31.91 -6.84 13.83
C GLU A 195 30.52 -6.86 13.21
N LYS A 196 30.45 -6.39 11.99
CA LYS A 196 29.22 -6.39 11.20
C LYS A 196 29.05 -7.72 10.46
N PHE A 197 28.30 -8.65 11.05
CA PHE A 197 28.03 -9.95 10.41
C PHE A 197 27.13 -9.82 9.18
N PHE A 198 26.23 -8.86 9.18
CA PHE A 198 25.32 -8.61 8.08
C PHE A 198 25.47 -7.19 7.54
N THR A 199 25.43 -7.05 6.22
CA THR A 199 25.62 -5.77 5.52
C THR A 199 24.66 -5.63 4.36
N GLY A 200 24.62 -4.45 3.72
CA GLY A 200 23.87 -4.24 2.48
C GLY A 200 22.37 -4.39 2.62
N PHE A 201 21.80 -3.95 3.73
CA PHE A 201 20.38 -4.04 3.98
C PHE A 201 19.56 -3.20 3.00
N SER A 202 18.52 -3.82 2.45
CA SER A 202 17.55 -3.17 1.58
C SER A 202 16.15 -3.71 1.86
N ALA A 203 15.36 -2.94 2.60
CA ALA A 203 13.96 -3.26 2.87
C ALA A 203 13.06 -2.79 1.73
N LEU A 204 12.15 -3.65 1.33
CA LEU A 204 11.05 -3.35 0.44
C LEU A 204 9.75 -3.61 1.18
N ILE A 205 9.20 -2.55 1.74
CA ILE A 205 7.91 -2.59 2.42
C ILE A 205 6.80 -2.46 1.38
N THR A 206 5.87 -3.40 1.38
CA THR A 206 4.69 -3.32 0.52
C THR A 206 3.60 -2.49 1.20
N GLN A 207 2.48 -2.30 0.51
CA GLN A 207 1.39 -1.50 1.05
C GLN A 207 0.84 -2.14 2.34
N PRO A 208 0.71 -1.37 3.45
CA PRO A 208 0.09 -1.85 4.66
C PRO A 208 -1.36 -2.30 4.44
N ILE A 209 -1.71 -3.41 5.06
CA ILE A 209 -3.05 -4.00 5.00
C ILE A 209 -3.78 -3.62 6.28
N ALA A 210 -4.92 -2.95 6.14
CA ALA A 210 -5.80 -2.62 7.25
C ALA A 210 -6.81 -3.75 7.48
N PRO A 211 -7.28 -3.95 8.73
CA PRO A 211 -8.36 -4.87 9.01
C PRO A 211 -9.61 -4.56 8.19
N GLU A 212 -10.33 -5.57 7.75
CA GLU A 212 -11.51 -5.43 6.91
C GLU A 212 -12.61 -4.55 7.56
N THR A 213 -12.73 -4.62 8.88
CA THR A 213 -13.64 -3.79 9.67
C THR A 213 -13.31 -2.30 9.55
N LEU A 214 -12.03 -1.94 9.53
CA LEU A 214 -11.59 -0.56 9.34
C LEU A 214 -11.87 -0.08 7.92
N VAL A 215 -11.56 -0.89 6.93
CA VAL A 215 -11.84 -0.59 5.52
C VAL A 215 -13.34 -0.38 5.29
N ALA A 216 -14.17 -1.24 5.87
CA ALA A 216 -15.63 -1.13 5.78
C ALA A 216 -16.16 0.15 6.45
N SER A 217 -15.63 0.51 7.62
CA SER A 217 -16.05 1.73 8.33
C SER A 217 -15.69 3.00 7.56
N VAL A 218 -14.50 3.06 6.96
CA VAL A 218 -14.08 4.20 6.14
C VAL A 218 -14.91 4.31 4.87
N ARG A 219 -15.17 3.18 4.19
CA ARG A 219 -16.06 3.18 3.02
C ARG A 219 -17.45 3.72 3.38
N SER A 220 -18.02 3.26 4.50
CA SER A 220 -19.32 3.76 4.99
C SER A 220 -19.29 5.27 5.27
N GLN A 221 -18.22 5.79 5.86
CA GLN A 221 -18.05 7.22 6.07
C GLN A 221 -17.93 8.01 4.74
N GLU A 222 -17.16 7.51 3.80
CA GLU A 222 -17.00 8.15 2.48
C GLU A 222 -18.34 8.18 1.72
N GLU A 223 -19.09 7.07 1.76
CA GLU A 223 -20.43 7.00 1.19
C GLU A 223 -21.40 8.00 1.85
N ALA A 224 -21.37 8.13 3.18
CA ALA A 224 -22.17 9.09 3.91
C ALA A 224 -21.80 10.54 3.57
N ILE A 225 -20.53 10.86 3.46
CA ILE A 225 -20.04 12.18 3.05
C ILE A 225 -20.45 12.48 1.60
N ALA A 226 -20.31 11.51 0.70
CA ALA A 226 -20.72 11.66 -0.70
C ALA A 226 -22.23 11.89 -0.81
N ALA A 227 -23.04 11.15 -0.06
CA ALA A 227 -24.49 11.32 0.01
C ALA A 227 -24.89 12.71 0.56
N ALA A 228 -24.22 13.18 1.63
CA ALA A 228 -24.45 14.50 2.20
C ALA A 228 -24.12 15.61 1.20
N LYS A 229 -22.99 15.51 0.49
CA LYS A 229 -22.61 16.48 -0.57
C LYS A 229 -23.58 16.46 -1.74
N ALA A 230 -24.07 15.29 -2.17
CA ALA A 230 -25.06 15.19 -3.22
C ALA A 230 -26.40 15.83 -2.81
N THR A 231 -26.82 15.63 -1.56
CA THR A 231 -28.03 16.25 -1.00
C THR A 231 -27.89 17.77 -0.94
N GLN A 232 -26.74 18.26 -0.50
CA GLN A 232 -26.45 19.70 -0.48
C GLN A 232 -26.46 20.31 -1.88
N ALA A 233 -25.78 19.70 -2.84
CA ALA A 233 -25.75 20.17 -4.22
C ALA A 233 -27.16 20.18 -4.85
N LYS A 234 -27.99 19.18 -4.53
CA LYS A 234 -29.38 19.15 -4.97
C LYS A 234 -30.20 20.29 -4.35
N ALA A 235 -30.06 20.54 -3.05
CA ALA A 235 -30.75 21.63 -2.37
C ALA A 235 -30.35 23.02 -2.93
N GLU A 236 -29.07 23.20 -3.24
CA GLU A 236 -28.58 24.43 -3.89
C GLU A 236 -29.14 24.59 -5.31
N ALA A 237 -29.20 23.50 -6.09
CA ALA A 237 -29.79 23.52 -7.42
C ALA A 237 -31.31 23.79 -7.38
N ASP A 238 -32.04 23.18 -6.45
CA ASP A 238 -33.47 23.40 -6.25
C ASP A 238 -33.75 24.85 -5.81
N ALA A 239 -32.95 25.44 -4.94
CA ALA A 239 -33.02 26.81 -4.52
C ALA A 239 -32.76 27.77 -5.70
N ALA A 240 -31.74 27.53 -6.49
CA ALA A 240 -31.44 28.33 -7.68
C ALA A 240 -32.56 28.23 -8.74
N ALA A 241 -33.15 27.07 -8.93
CA ALA A 241 -34.29 26.89 -9.82
C ALA A 241 -35.55 27.63 -9.32
N ALA A 242 -35.81 27.62 -8.01
CA ALA A 242 -36.90 28.36 -7.40
C ALA A 242 -36.73 29.89 -7.56
N GLU A 243 -35.52 30.40 -7.35
CA GLU A 243 -35.19 31.81 -7.55
C GLU A 243 -35.35 32.23 -9.02
N ALA A 244 -34.86 31.42 -9.95
CA ALA A 244 -35.03 31.66 -11.39
C ALA A 244 -36.51 31.68 -11.80
N SER A 245 -37.32 30.74 -11.26
CA SER A 245 -38.76 30.70 -11.54
C SER A 245 -39.53 31.91 -10.96
N ALA A 246 -39.16 32.35 -9.75
CA ALA A 246 -39.72 33.55 -9.13
C ALA A 246 -39.37 34.80 -9.95
N THR A 247 -38.13 34.93 -10.39
CA THR A 247 -37.69 36.05 -11.25
C THR A 247 -38.44 36.06 -12.59
N ALA A 248 -38.63 34.91 -13.21
CA ALA A 248 -39.41 34.78 -14.45
C ALA A 248 -40.86 35.18 -14.26
N GLN A 249 -41.52 34.79 -13.15
CA GLN A 249 -42.88 35.21 -12.83
C GLN A 249 -43.00 36.72 -12.62
N VAL A 250 -42.05 37.34 -11.91
CA VAL A 250 -42.02 38.80 -11.74
C VAL A 250 -41.89 39.52 -13.09
N SER A 251 -40.96 39.07 -13.92
CA SER A 251 -40.78 39.68 -15.25
C SER A 251 -42.01 39.50 -16.15
N GLN A 252 -42.70 38.37 -16.07
CA GLN A 252 -43.95 38.14 -16.78
C GLN A 252 -45.07 39.12 -16.30
N LYS A 253 -45.21 39.30 -14.99
CA LYS A 253 -46.17 40.22 -14.41
C LYS A 253 -45.86 41.68 -14.76
N GLU A 254 -44.59 42.07 -14.79
CA GLU A 254 -44.19 43.38 -15.27
C GLU A 254 -44.55 43.62 -16.76
N ALA A 255 -44.34 42.58 -17.59
CA ALA A 255 -44.71 42.62 -18.99
C ALA A 255 -46.24 42.76 -19.18
N GLU A 256 -47.02 41.96 -18.41
CA GLU A 256 -48.47 42.04 -18.41
C GLU A 256 -48.98 43.49 -18.01
N LEU A 257 -48.34 44.04 -16.96
CA LEU A 257 -48.66 45.43 -16.54
C LEU A 257 -48.32 46.46 -17.61
N LYS A 258 -47.18 46.34 -18.29
CA LYS A 258 -46.81 47.23 -19.41
C LYS A 258 -47.79 47.11 -20.57
N VAL A 259 -48.24 45.91 -20.93
CA VAL A 259 -49.26 45.69 -21.96
C VAL A 259 -50.58 46.37 -21.56
N ALA A 260 -51.06 46.15 -20.33
CA ALA A 260 -52.26 46.77 -19.83
C ALA A 260 -52.19 48.34 -19.80
N GLN A 261 -51.02 48.90 -19.46
CA GLN A 261 -50.78 50.35 -19.53
C GLN A 261 -50.86 50.89 -20.95
N ILE A 262 -50.20 50.13 -21.91
CA ILE A 262 -50.26 50.52 -23.33
C ILE A 262 -51.70 50.44 -23.85
N GLU A 263 -52.46 49.41 -23.54
CA GLU A 263 -53.84 49.24 -23.92
C GLU A 263 -54.72 50.40 -23.35
N ALA A 264 -54.48 50.73 -22.07
CA ALA A 264 -55.19 51.88 -21.45
C ALA A 264 -54.80 53.19 -22.11
N GLN A 265 -53.54 53.39 -22.52
CA GLN A 265 -53.15 54.61 -23.27
C GLN A 265 -53.77 54.67 -24.67
N ILE A 266 -53.87 53.56 -25.37
CA ILE A 266 -54.45 53.42 -26.68
C ILE A 266 -55.97 53.79 -26.55
N LEU A 267 -56.66 53.19 -25.57
CA LEU A 267 -58.06 53.44 -25.30
C LEU A 267 -58.27 54.90 -24.94
N ALA A 268 -57.43 55.51 -24.11
CA ALA A 268 -57.50 56.91 -23.76
C ALA A 268 -57.26 57.85 -24.97
N ALA A 269 -56.37 57.47 -25.88
CA ALA A 269 -56.11 58.16 -27.13
C ALA A 269 -57.32 58.03 -28.08
N GLU A 270 -57.89 56.86 -28.18
CA GLU A 270 -59.11 56.59 -28.97
C GLU A 270 -60.32 57.47 -28.45
N ILE A 271 -60.52 57.41 -27.15
CA ILE A 271 -61.59 58.26 -26.50
C ILE A 271 -61.37 59.74 -26.82
N ARG A 272 -60.13 60.23 -26.75
CA ARG A 272 -59.81 61.63 -27.06
C ARG A 272 -60.04 61.94 -28.53
N SER A 273 -59.80 61.08 -29.47
CA SER A 273 -60.01 61.25 -30.89
C SER A 273 -61.50 61.41 -31.24
N TYR A 274 -62.39 60.85 -30.43
CA TYR A 274 -63.84 60.98 -30.59
C TYR A 274 -64.40 62.20 -29.84
N GLY A 275 -63.54 62.97 -29.17
CA GLY A 275 -64.02 64.17 -28.45
C GLY A 275 -64.51 63.89 -27.02
N GLY A 276 -64.22 62.73 -26.46
CA GLY A 276 -64.54 62.36 -25.09
C GLY A 276 -65.25 61.01 -24.94
N ALA A 277 -65.36 60.54 -23.73
CA ALA A 277 -65.82 59.18 -23.42
C ALA A 277 -67.32 58.98 -23.89
N GLU A 278 -68.12 59.96 -23.79
CA GLU A 278 -69.50 59.86 -24.20
C GLU A 278 -69.65 59.73 -25.74
N ALA A 279 -68.91 60.58 -26.51
CA ALA A 279 -68.91 60.52 -27.97
C ALA A 279 -68.31 59.11 -28.47
N TRP A 280 -67.25 58.65 -27.83
CA TRP A 280 -66.69 57.34 -28.10
C TRP A 280 -67.67 56.19 -27.82
N ALA A 281 -68.37 56.20 -26.66
CA ALA A 281 -69.37 55.22 -26.32
C ALA A 281 -70.51 55.15 -27.30
N LYS A 282 -70.99 56.34 -27.74
CA LYS A 282 -72.02 56.44 -28.77
C LYS A 282 -71.59 55.93 -30.13
N ALA A 283 -70.37 56.25 -30.56
CA ALA A 283 -69.80 55.70 -31.80
C ALA A 283 -69.65 54.18 -31.77
N LYS A 284 -69.09 53.59 -30.67
CA LYS A 284 -68.98 52.13 -30.48
C LYS A 284 -70.32 51.41 -30.36
N ALA A 285 -71.37 52.08 -29.85
CA ALA A 285 -72.74 51.56 -29.85
C ALA A 285 -73.28 51.44 -31.28
N VAL A 286 -73.08 52.49 -32.09
CA VAL A 286 -73.44 52.44 -33.51
C VAL A 286 -72.72 51.35 -34.28
N ASP A 287 -71.41 51.18 -34.09
CA ASP A 287 -70.61 50.11 -34.70
C ASP A 287 -71.14 48.71 -34.37
N LYS A 288 -71.68 48.51 -33.19
CA LYS A 288 -72.34 47.26 -32.74
C LYS A 288 -73.82 47.17 -33.15
N GLY A 289 -74.32 48.10 -33.96
CA GLY A 289 -75.69 48.09 -34.42
C GLY A 289 -76.72 48.55 -33.35
N ILE A 290 -76.24 49.14 -32.25
CA ILE A 290 -77.11 49.64 -31.17
C ILE A 290 -77.38 51.12 -31.43
N ASN A 291 -78.65 51.51 -31.49
CA ASN A 291 -79.02 52.91 -31.65
C ASN A 291 -78.86 53.68 -30.31
N PRO A 292 -77.82 54.52 -30.16
CA PRO A 292 -77.51 55.18 -28.87
C PRO A 292 -78.49 56.29 -28.51
N TRP A 293 -79.41 56.60 -29.41
CA TRP A 293 -80.43 57.66 -29.24
C TRP A 293 -81.81 57.10 -28.87
N GLN A 294 -81.97 55.73 -28.84
CA GLN A 294 -83.21 55.15 -28.34
C GLN A 294 -83.18 55.09 -26.82
N PRO A 295 -84.19 55.65 -26.14
CA PRO A 295 -84.34 55.51 -24.71
C PRO A 295 -84.49 54.01 -24.40
N SER A 296 -83.64 53.47 -23.58
CA SER A 296 -83.78 52.10 -23.08
C SER A 296 -84.99 52.02 -22.18
N TYR A 297 -86.11 51.55 -22.72
CA TYR A 297 -87.21 51.15 -21.86
C TYR A 297 -86.75 50.02 -21.01
N GLY A 298 -86.51 50.36 -19.75
CA GLY A 298 -86.14 49.34 -18.78
C GLY A 298 -87.20 48.27 -18.69
N ASN A 299 -86.88 47.06 -19.10
CA ASN A 299 -87.62 45.89 -18.71
C ASN A 299 -87.52 45.73 -17.20
N SER A 300 -88.45 46.29 -16.47
CA SER A 300 -88.69 45.89 -15.09
C SER A 300 -89.22 44.43 -15.13
N LEU A 301 -88.34 43.46 -15.01
CA LEU A 301 -88.78 42.14 -14.68
C LEU A 301 -89.29 42.18 -13.22
N VAL A 302 -90.58 42.33 -13.11
CA VAL A 302 -91.32 41.97 -11.91
C VAL A 302 -91.33 40.46 -11.88
N ASN A 303 -90.63 39.88 -10.96
CA ASN A 303 -90.77 38.49 -10.62
C ASN A 303 -91.89 38.35 -9.59
N PRO A 304 -92.83 37.43 -9.76
CA PRO A 304 -93.75 37.06 -8.69
C PRO A 304 -93.09 36.22 -7.60
#